data_325116c95210c50ca00b37b9a6a2f091
#
_entry.id   325116c95210c50ca00b37b9a6a2f091
#
_cell.length_a   1.000
_cell.length_b   1.000
_cell.length_c   1.000
_cell.angle_alpha   90.00
_cell.angle_beta   90.00
_cell.angle_gamma   90.00
#
_symmetry.space_group_name_H-M   'P 1'
#
loop_
_entity.id
_entity.type
_entity.pdbx_description
1 polymer ?
#
loop_
_entity_poly.entity_id
_entity_poly.type
_entity_poly.pdbx_seq_one_letter_code
_entity_poly.pdbx_strand_id
1 'polypeptide(L)'
;MLSTVHTVAINGLTASRVLIEINVTRFDQPRDAVFVMVGLPDSAVKESKTRVRSALENSGYPLPSGTDMAINFAPADVKKEGSSYDLPLAVGLLLSHERIHPVDVQIERCMFLGELGLNGDLRPVRGVLPAAILARSMGYTTLFVPEENAREAAVVDRVQVFGVRHLTEVIGHLEGRAPLLPTIVDTRAEFYAAQETFPYDFSEVKGQPLVKRAFEVAAAGGHNLLLVGSPGCGKSMMAKRLPSILPPLSLAESLETTQIHSVAGKLGRGDTLISTRPFRSPHHTISDVALIGGGAHLQPGEVSLAHNGVLFLDEFPEYSKNALETLRQPLEDRQISISRARYNVTLPCSFMLVAAMNPCPCGYYNDPHHPCTCRPGQVQRYMSRISGPLLDRIDLQVEVVPVSVRELSSAPAGESSAAIRARVVAARRRQAARFADCPGVHCNAQMSARHIKAFVHLDESAHAALEQALERLGLSARAYERVLKVSLTLADLDGVDQITRTHIAEAISYRNLDRASWGE
;
A
#
# COMPACT_ATOMS: atom_id res chain seq x y z
N MET A 1 2.74 22.78 38.86
CA MET A 1 2.29 23.61 37.72
C MET A 1 1.71 22.69 36.64
N LEU A 2 0.67 23.12 35.95
CA LEU A 2 0.06 22.33 34.85
C LEU A 2 0.68 22.75 33.50
N SER A 3 1.10 21.79 32.71
CA SER A 3 1.50 22.00 31.31
C SER A 3 0.67 21.11 30.37
N THR A 4 0.47 21.58 29.13
CA THR A 4 -0.25 20.81 28.11
C THR A 4 0.57 20.80 26.82
N VAL A 5 0.79 19.60 26.27
CA VAL A 5 1.52 19.39 25.03
C VAL A 5 0.67 18.54 24.09
N HIS A 6 0.78 18.80 22.80
CA HIS A 6 -0.01 18.15 21.78
C HIS A 6 0.77 17.09 21.03
N THR A 7 0.14 15.94 20.82
CA THR A 7 0.65 14.82 20.02
C THR A 7 -0.51 14.10 19.34
N VAL A 8 -0.26 12.96 18.74
CA VAL A 8 -1.29 12.16 18.06
C VAL A 8 -1.27 10.70 18.47
N ALA A 9 -2.42 10.05 18.35
CA ALA A 9 -2.56 8.60 18.33
C ALA A 9 -2.91 8.17 16.90
N ILE A 10 -2.23 7.16 16.38
CA ILE A 10 -2.51 6.59 15.06
C ILE A 10 -3.47 5.40 15.24
N ASN A 11 -4.58 5.43 14.50
CA ASN A 11 -5.56 4.34 14.49
C ASN A 11 -5.88 3.98 13.03
N GLY A 12 -5.38 2.84 12.58
CA GLY A 12 -5.39 2.50 11.15
C GLY A 12 -4.63 3.54 10.34
N LEU A 13 -5.27 4.17 9.37
CA LEU A 13 -4.68 5.24 8.53
C LEU A 13 -4.97 6.65 9.06
N THR A 14 -5.76 6.77 10.11
CA THR A 14 -6.16 8.07 10.66
C THR A 14 -5.36 8.41 11.90
N ALA A 15 -5.13 9.70 12.09
CA ALA A 15 -4.55 10.25 13.31
C ALA A 15 -5.63 10.93 14.13
N SER A 16 -5.55 10.81 15.46
CA SER A 16 -6.41 11.52 16.41
C SER A 16 -5.54 12.36 17.35
N ARG A 17 -5.97 13.59 17.62
CA ARG A 17 -5.25 14.47 18.55
C ARG A 17 -5.22 13.86 19.94
N VAL A 18 -4.06 13.90 20.57
CA VAL A 18 -3.85 13.57 21.99
C VAL A 18 -3.26 14.77 22.71
N LEU A 19 -3.87 15.12 23.85
CA LEU A 19 -3.34 16.10 24.78
C LEU A 19 -2.60 15.36 25.89
N ILE A 20 -1.37 15.77 26.17
CA ILE A 20 -0.62 15.30 27.34
C ILE A 20 -0.65 16.44 28.34
N GLU A 21 -1.42 16.24 29.41
CA GLU A 21 -1.54 17.17 30.50
C GLU A 21 -0.68 16.68 31.67
N ILE A 22 0.26 17.49 32.12
CA ILE A 22 1.19 17.11 33.20
C ILE A 22 1.02 18.08 34.35
N ASN A 23 0.62 17.56 35.48
CA ASN A 23 0.55 18.31 36.75
C ASN A 23 1.65 17.84 37.69
N VAL A 24 2.45 18.78 38.18
CA VAL A 24 3.57 18.52 39.10
C VAL A 24 3.22 19.04 40.47
N THR A 25 3.30 18.17 41.48
CA THR A 25 3.17 18.50 42.89
C THR A 25 4.54 18.33 43.54
N ARG A 26 5.00 19.36 44.27
CA ARG A 26 6.30 19.36 44.99
C ARG A 26 6.07 19.09 46.47
N PHE A 27 6.98 18.34 47.08
CA PHE A 27 6.99 18.01 48.49
C PHE A 27 8.30 18.45 49.13
N ASP A 28 8.25 18.93 50.35
CA ASP A 28 9.42 19.43 51.08
C ASP A 28 10.35 18.30 51.54
N GLN A 29 9.88 17.06 51.58
CA GLN A 29 10.71 15.91 51.96
C GLN A 29 11.31 15.23 50.72
N PRO A 30 12.60 14.87 50.75
CA PRO A 30 13.24 14.12 49.67
C PRO A 30 12.60 12.73 49.57
N ARG A 31 12.02 12.43 48.43
CA ARG A 31 11.49 11.10 48.07
C ARG A 31 11.68 10.89 46.57
N ASP A 32 11.61 9.64 46.18
CA ASP A 32 11.66 9.32 44.75
C ASP A 32 10.47 9.95 43.99
N ALA A 33 10.74 10.45 42.80
CA ALA A 33 9.71 11.01 41.91
C ALA A 33 8.71 9.91 41.51
N VAL A 34 7.42 10.16 41.73
CA VAL A 34 6.35 9.24 41.36
C VAL A 34 5.67 9.70 40.08
N PHE A 35 5.58 8.80 39.10
CA PHE A 35 4.87 9.01 37.84
C PHE A 35 3.55 8.24 37.85
N VAL A 36 2.44 8.94 37.77
CA VAL A 36 1.11 8.36 37.60
C VAL A 36 0.61 8.69 36.19
N MET A 37 0.39 7.67 35.36
CA MET A 37 -0.12 7.84 33.99
C MET A 37 -1.55 7.32 33.87
N VAL A 38 -2.44 8.15 33.35
CA VAL A 38 -3.87 7.84 33.13
C VAL A 38 -4.25 8.13 31.66
N GLY A 39 -5.41 7.65 31.20
CA GLY A 39 -5.89 7.88 29.83
C GLY A 39 -5.58 6.77 28.85
N LEU A 40 -5.64 5.50 29.30
CA LEU A 40 -5.43 4.28 28.51
C LEU A 40 -4.06 4.15 27.81
N PRO A 41 -2.92 4.44 28.51
CA PRO A 41 -1.60 4.16 27.95
C PRO A 41 -1.35 2.64 27.92
N ASP A 42 -0.77 2.13 26.82
CA ASP A 42 -0.30 0.74 26.73
C ASP A 42 1.00 0.51 27.53
N SER A 43 1.57 -0.71 27.46
CA SER A 43 2.82 -1.03 28.13
C SER A 43 3.99 -0.19 27.61
N ALA A 44 4.06 0.03 26.29
CA ALA A 44 5.15 0.80 25.67
C ALA A 44 5.12 2.28 26.11
N VAL A 45 3.93 2.88 26.21
CA VAL A 45 3.75 4.24 26.76
C VAL A 45 4.09 4.29 28.26
N LYS A 46 3.79 3.24 29.03
CA LYS A 46 4.20 3.18 30.45
C LYS A 46 5.71 3.06 30.63
N GLU A 47 6.39 2.36 29.72
CA GLU A 47 7.85 2.24 29.68
C GLU A 47 8.54 3.56 29.31
N SER A 48 7.85 4.48 28.61
CA SER A 48 8.36 5.84 28.31
C SER A 48 8.90 6.57 29.51
N LYS A 49 8.32 6.32 30.70
CA LYS A 49 8.80 6.89 31.97
C LYS A 49 10.30 6.71 32.17
N THR A 50 10.82 5.50 31.95
CA THR A 50 12.24 5.20 32.15
C THR A 50 13.08 5.83 31.05
N ARG A 51 12.65 5.74 29.79
CA ARG A 51 13.39 6.34 28.67
C ARG A 51 13.47 7.85 28.79
N VAL A 52 12.34 8.51 29.03
CA VAL A 52 12.27 9.97 29.18
C VAL A 52 13.10 10.46 30.35
N ARG A 53 13.02 9.80 31.50
CA ARG A 53 13.83 10.17 32.67
C ARG A 53 15.33 10.11 32.35
N SER A 54 15.80 8.99 31.79
CA SER A 54 17.23 8.84 31.42
C SER A 54 17.64 9.84 30.33
N ALA A 55 16.80 10.07 29.33
CA ALA A 55 17.07 11.04 28.28
C ALA A 55 17.22 12.47 28.83
N LEU A 56 16.33 12.86 29.74
CA LEU A 56 16.40 14.17 30.42
C LEU A 56 17.68 14.29 31.26
N GLU A 57 18.00 13.29 32.07
CA GLU A 57 19.23 13.26 32.89
C GLU A 57 20.49 13.39 32.03
N ASN A 58 20.59 12.56 30.97
CA ASN A 58 21.76 12.57 30.08
C ASN A 58 21.82 13.81 29.17
N SER A 59 20.71 14.51 28.97
CA SER A 59 20.65 15.78 28.25
C SER A 59 20.94 17.01 29.14
N GLY A 60 21.23 16.82 30.45
CA GLY A 60 21.55 17.91 31.38
C GLY A 60 20.33 18.55 32.06
N TYR A 61 19.16 17.91 31.99
CA TYR A 61 17.90 18.38 32.57
C TYR A 61 17.31 17.36 33.58
N PRO A 62 18.04 16.99 34.64
CA PRO A 62 17.54 16.03 35.62
C PRO A 62 16.27 16.53 36.28
N LEU A 63 15.31 15.62 36.47
CA LEU A 63 14.07 15.93 37.19
C LEU A 63 14.35 16.09 38.69
N PRO A 64 13.74 17.08 39.34
CA PRO A 64 13.91 17.29 40.79
C PRO A 64 13.38 16.09 41.58
N SER A 65 14.09 15.74 42.69
CA SER A 65 13.58 14.82 43.71
C SER A 65 12.40 15.45 44.46
N GLY A 66 11.59 14.62 45.12
CA GLY A 66 10.44 15.10 45.89
C GLY A 66 9.29 15.64 45.07
N THR A 67 9.11 15.14 43.83
CA THR A 67 8.02 15.56 42.93
C THR A 67 7.10 14.38 42.58
N ASP A 68 5.79 14.57 42.62
CA ASP A 68 4.80 13.66 42.04
C ASP A 68 4.29 14.27 40.75
N MET A 69 4.21 13.45 39.71
CA MET A 69 3.78 13.84 38.38
C MET A 69 2.55 13.03 37.97
N ALA A 70 1.42 13.71 37.85
CA ALA A 70 0.22 13.14 37.26
C ALA A 70 0.18 13.49 35.77
N ILE A 71 0.19 12.48 34.95
CA ILE A 71 0.23 12.59 33.48
C ILE A 71 -1.07 12.02 32.92
N ASN A 72 -1.86 12.87 32.27
CA ASN A 72 -3.12 12.47 31.65
C ASN A 72 -3.00 12.54 30.12
N PHE A 73 -3.37 11.45 29.45
CA PHE A 73 -3.45 11.38 28.01
C PHE A 73 -4.91 11.50 27.56
N ALA A 74 -5.35 12.69 27.19
CA ALA A 74 -6.71 12.96 26.76
C ALA A 74 -6.86 12.90 25.22
N PRO A 75 -7.99 12.38 24.68
CA PRO A 75 -9.15 11.85 25.40
C PRO A 75 -8.93 10.41 25.89
N ALA A 76 -9.67 9.99 26.94
CA ALA A 76 -9.49 8.69 27.56
C ALA A 76 -10.02 7.50 26.75
N ASP A 77 -10.90 7.73 25.78
CA ASP A 77 -11.48 6.71 24.89
C ASP A 77 -10.55 6.30 23.75
N VAL A 78 -9.54 7.11 23.43
CA VAL A 78 -8.52 6.80 22.44
C VAL A 78 -7.36 6.06 23.09
N LYS A 79 -7.02 4.87 22.59
CA LYS A 79 -5.87 4.10 23.08
C LYS A 79 -4.56 4.74 22.60
N LYS A 80 -3.57 4.84 23.47
CA LYS A 80 -2.24 5.35 23.16
C LYS A 80 -1.26 4.19 23.10
N GLU A 81 -0.72 3.94 21.93
CA GLU A 81 0.16 2.81 21.65
C GLU A 81 1.51 3.28 21.10
N GLY A 82 2.56 2.57 21.50
CA GLY A 82 3.91 2.77 20.97
C GLY A 82 4.73 3.84 21.68
N SER A 83 5.89 4.15 21.11
CA SER A 83 6.94 4.98 21.74
C SER A 83 6.97 6.44 21.25
N SER A 84 6.08 6.82 20.34
CA SER A 84 6.03 8.18 19.75
C SER A 84 5.71 9.30 20.77
N TYR A 85 5.32 8.93 21.97
CA TYR A 85 4.97 9.84 23.06
C TYR A 85 6.15 10.32 23.90
N ASP A 86 7.36 9.77 23.69
CA ASP A 86 8.52 10.10 24.53
C ASP A 86 8.91 11.57 24.40
N LEU A 87 9.02 12.10 23.17
CA LEU A 87 9.34 13.51 22.96
C LEU A 87 8.31 14.46 23.55
N PRO A 88 6.98 14.33 23.30
CA PRO A 88 6.01 15.23 23.91
C PRO A 88 5.96 15.11 25.43
N LEU A 89 6.19 13.92 26.00
CA LEU A 89 6.33 13.74 27.45
C LEU A 89 7.53 14.51 28.01
N ALA A 90 8.70 14.42 27.37
CA ALA A 90 9.91 15.13 27.80
C ALA A 90 9.69 16.64 27.77
N VAL A 91 9.15 17.17 26.67
CA VAL A 91 8.82 18.60 26.55
C VAL A 91 7.81 19.04 27.62
N GLY A 92 6.74 18.27 27.83
CA GLY A 92 5.74 18.58 28.84
C GLY A 92 6.28 18.57 30.27
N LEU A 93 7.18 17.63 30.60
CA LEU A 93 7.85 17.58 31.90
C LEU A 93 8.77 18.78 32.10
N LEU A 94 9.52 19.19 31.08
CA LEU A 94 10.40 20.37 31.14
C LEU A 94 9.61 21.65 31.36
N LEU A 95 8.48 21.81 30.67
CA LEU A 95 7.56 22.95 30.84
C LEU A 95 6.94 22.97 32.23
N SER A 96 6.43 21.81 32.72
CA SER A 96 5.77 21.74 34.03
C SER A 96 6.72 21.96 35.23
N HIS A 97 8.03 21.71 35.03
CA HIS A 97 9.07 21.98 36.01
C HIS A 97 9.73 23.35 35.83
N GLU A 98 9.28 24.18 34.87
CA GLU A 98 9.89 25.49 34.56
C GLU A 98 11.38 25.39 34.21
N ARG A 99 11.77 24.27 33.54
CA ARG A 99 13.15 24.04 33.12
C ARG A 99 13.46 24.66 31.76
N ILE A 100 12.43 24.91 30.96
CA ILE A 100 12.51 25.58 29.67
C ILE A 100 11.43 26.68 29.60
N HIS A 101 11.79 27.77 28.94
CA HIS A 101 10.94 28.95 28.76
C HIS A 101 10.84 29.26 27.27
N PRO A 102 9.76 28.82 26.57
CA PRO A 102 9.58 29.09 25.14
C PRO A 102 9.62 30.59 24.84
N VAL A 103 10.42 30.97 23.81
CA VAL A 103 10.54 32.35 23.30
C VAL A 103 10.06 32.34 21.86
N ASP A 104 9.13 33.22 21.54
CA ASP A 104 8.52 33.40 20.20
C ASP A 104 7.85 32.11 19.61
N VAL A 105 7.67 31.06 20.41
CA VAL A 105 7.03 29.79 20.02
C VAL A 105 5.74 29.57 20.83
N GLN A 106 4.62 29.43 20.14
CA GLN A 106 3.33 29.11 20.76
C GLN A 106 3.20 27.59 20.89
N ILE A 107 3.43 27.05 22.08
CA ILE A 107 3.37 25.58 22.35
C ILE A 107 2.02 24.99 21.98
N GLU A 108 0.93 25.74 22.15
CA GLU A 108 -0.44 25.33 21.80
C GLU A 108 -0.64 25.11 20.29
N ARG A 109 0.26 25.64 19.46
CA ARG A 109 0.29 25.46 18.00
C ARG A 109 1.37 24.49 17.54
N CYS A 110 2.09 23.90 18.48
CA CYS A 110 3.11 22.90 18.21
C CYS A 110 2.57 21.49 18.45
N MET A 111 3.01 20.56 17.64
CA MET A 111 2.77 19.14 17.81
C MET A 111 4.11 18.41 17.82
N PHE A 112 4.24 17.39 18.69
CA PHE A 112 5.50 16.70 18.91
C PHE A 112 5.29 15.19 18.74
N LEU A 113 6.19 14.53 18.01
CA LEU A 113 6.27 13.08 17.87
C LEU A 113 7.71 12.64 17.88
N GLY A 114 8.02 11.57 18.60
CA GLY A 114 9.36 10.97 18.57
C GLY A 114 9.59 10.00 19.72
N GLU A 115 10.33 8.94 19.45
CA GLU A 115 10.88 8.04 20.45
C GLU A 115 12.21 8.58 20.92
N LEU A 116 12.48 8.52 22.23
CA LEU A 116 13.78 8.92 22.79
C LEU A 116 14.66 7.71 23.11
N GLY A 117 15.89 7.76 22.67
CA GLY A 117 16.95 6.93 23.23
C GLY A 117 17.30 7.39 24.64
N LEU A 118 17.95 6.53 25.44
CA LEU A 118 18.35 6.86 26.82
C LEU A 118 19.33 8.04 26.92
N ASN A 119 20.06 8.32 25.84
CA ASN A 119 20.99 9.45 25.71
C ASN A 119 20.33 10.75 25.20
N GLY A 120 19.03 10.72 24.88
CA GLY A 120 18.30 11.87 24.34
C GLY A 120 18.22 11.93 22.81
N ASP A 121 18.80 10.97 22.07
CA ASP A 121 18.63 10.87 20.61
C ASP A 121 17.18 10.57 20.23
N LEU A 122 16.69 11.16 19.14
CA LEU A 122 15.39 10.85 18.58
C LEU A 122 15.51 9.72 17.56
N ARG A 123 14.59 8.76 17.68
CA ARG A 123 14.43 7.62 16.78
C ARG A 123 13.19 7.76 15.93
N PRO A 124 13.20 7.24 14.68
CA PRO A 124 12.08 7.33 13.77
C PRO A 124 10.84 6.63 14.34
N VAL A 125 9.67 7.21 14.02
CA VAL A 125 8.36 6.70 14.43
C VAL A 125 7.47 6.46 13.21
N ARG A 126 6.39 5.71 13.39
CA ARG A 126 5.44 5.38 12.32
C ARG A 126 4.28 6.36 12.27
N GLY A 127 3.68 6.52 11.08
CA GLY A 127 2.47 7.30 10.91
C GLY A 127 2.67 8.82 11.00
N VAL A 128 3.84 9.30 10.62
CA VAL A 128 4.14 10.74 10.69
C VAL A 128 3.39 11.50 9.61
N LEU A 129 3.17 10.93 8.42
CA LEU A 129 2.35 11.57 7.38
C LEU A 129 0.89 11.77 7.81
N PRO A 130 0.16 10.77 8.34
CA PRO A 130 -1.16 11.00 8.93
C PRO A 130 -1.16 12.05 10.05
N ALA A 131 -0.10 12.09 10.87
CA ALA A 131 0.06 13.10 11.92
C ALA A 131 0.19 14.52 11.34
N ALA A 132 0.99 14.70 10.31
CA ALA A 132 1.16 15.99 9.62
C ALA A 132 -0.15 16.45 8.95
N ILE A 133 -0.89 15.54 8.32
CA ILE A 133 -2.21 15.82 7.72
C ILE A 133 -3.20 16.29 8.81
N LEU A 134 -3.23 15.61 9.96
CA LEU A 134 -4.05 16.03 11.10
C LEU A 134 -3.62 17.39 11.62
N ALA A 135 -2.33 17.62 11.82
CA ALA A 135 -1.79 18.89 12.28
C ALA A 135 -2.27 20.05 11.41
N ARG A 136 -2.16 19.91 10.08
CA ARG A 136 -2.69 20.89 9.12
C ARG A 136 -4.19 21.11 9.27
N SER A 137 -4.98 20.04 9.33
CA SER A 137 -6.44 20.12 9.39
C SER A 137 -6.95 20.81 10.65
N MET A 138 -6.20 20.71 11.74
CA MET A 138 -6.50 21.33 13.04
C MET A 138 -5.86 22.70 13.24
N GLY A 139 -5.11 23.22 12.26
CA GLY A 139 -4.51 24.55 12.32
C GLY A 139 -3.23 24.64 13.16
N TYR A 140 -2.55 23.53 13.44
CA TYR A 140 -1.20 23.55 13.99
C TYR A 140 -0.24 24.13 12.96
N THR A 141 0.68 24.98 13.42
CA THR A 141 1.67 25.63 12.56
C THR A 141 3.02 24.94 12.56
N THR A 142 3.29 24.15 13.59
CA THR A 142 4.62 23.58 13.84
C THR A 142 4.52 22.12 14.22
N LEU A 143 5.41 21.29 13.64
CA LEU A 143 5.51 19.86 13.91
C LEU A 143 6.97 19.48 14.12
N PHE A 144 7.29 18.96 15.31
CA PHE A 144 8.62 18.40 15.63
C PHE A 144 8.58 16.89 15.49
N VAL A 145 9.47 16.34 14.67
CA VAL A 145 9.57 14.90 14.37
C VAL A 145 11.04 14.48 14.30
N PRO A 146 11.35 13.18 14.44
CA PRO A 146 12.71 12.70 14.17
C PRO A 146 13.17 13.10 12.75
N GLU A 147 14.44 13.41 12.59
CA GLU A 147 15.01 13.86 11.31
C GLU A 147 14.70 12.89 10.16
N GLU A 148 14.76 11.58 10.43
CA GLU A 148 14.46 10.55 9.43
C GLU A 148 13.02 10.62 8.90
N ASN A 149 12.07 11.17 9.68
CA ASN A 149 10.67 11.34 9.31
C ASN A 149 10.35 12.75 8.75
N ALA A 150 11.29 13.69 8.83
CA ALA A 150 11.00 15.08 8.52
C ALA A 150 10.56 15.31 7.07
N ARG A 151 11.17 14.62 6.12
CA ARG A 151 10.81 14.74 4.69
C ARG A 151 9.43 14.18 4.40
N GLU A 152 9.05 13.06 5.03
CA GLU A 152 7.71 12.47 4.98
C GLU A 152 6.63 13.46 5.46
N ALA A 153 6.88 14.15 6.59
CA ALA A 153 5.97 15.13 7.14
C ALA A 153 5.90 16.42 6.29
N ALA A 154 7.03 16.87 5.75
CA ALA A 154 7.16 18.10 4.99
C ALA A 154 6.46 18.08 3.62
N VAL A 155 5.93 16.94 3.19
CA VAL A 155 5.00 16.82 2.05
C VAL A 155 3.72 17.64 2.29
N VAL A 156 3.32 17.80 3.55
CA VAL A 156 2.10 18.51 3.93
C VAL A 156 2.37 20.02 4.02
N ASP A 157 1.76 20.78 3.13
CA ASP A 157 1.86 22.24 3.12
C ASP A 157 1.24 22.90 4.38
N ARG A 158 1.61 24.16 4.65
CA ARG A 158 1.12 25.01 5.76
C ARG A 158 1.45 24.53 7.17
N VAL A 159 2.33 23.56 7.33
CA VAL A 159 2.89 23.14 8.61
C VAL A 159 4.41 23.21 8.49
N GLN A 160 5.05 23.96 9.37
CA GLN A 160 6.52 23.98 9.46
C GLN A 160 6.99 22.71 10.18
N VAL A 161 7.75 21.90 9.48
CA VAL A 161 8.26 20.62 10.00
C VAL A 161 9.73 20.81 10.39
N PHE A 162 10.03 20.51 11.64
CA PHE A 162 11.38 20.50 12.16
C PHE A 162 11.85 19.06 12.41
N GLY A 163 12.80 18.61 11.59
CA GLY A 163 13.49 17.34 11.80
C GLY A 163 14.55 17.50 12.88
N VAL A 164 14.49 16.67 13.91
CA VAL A 164 15.37 16.77 15.07
C VAL A 164 16.07 15.43 15.36
N ARG A 165 17.33 15.49 15.75
CA ARG A 165 18.16 14.32 16.09
C ARG A 165 18.26 14.08 17.57
N HIS A 166 18.21 15.15 18.37
CA HIS A 166 18.41 15.08 19.80
C HIS A 166 17.46 16.03 20.55
N LEU A 167 17.07 15.65 21.77
CA LEU A 167 16.15 16.43 22.62
C LEU A 167 16.66 17.87 22.84
N THR A 168 17.97 18.08 22.97
CA THR A 168 18.55 19.41 23.18
C THR A 168 18.35 20.36 22.00
N GLU A 169 18.19 19.85 20.78
CA GLU A 169 17.87 20.68 19.61
C GLU A 169 16.46 21.27 19.72
N VAL A 170 15.50 20.45 20.18
CA VAL A 170 14.12 20.92 20.43
C VAL A 170 14.14 22.00 21.52
N ILE A 171 14.85 21.75 22.63
CA ILE A 171 14.97 22.70 23.74
C ILE A 171 15.61 24.01 23.26
N GLY A 172 16.72 23.92 22.54
CA GLY A 172 17.43 25.10 22.00
C GLY A 172 16.56 25.94 21.07
N HIS A 173 15.76 25.29 20.23
CA HIS A 173 14.82 25.97 19.35
C HIS A 173 13.68 26.65 20.14
N LEU A 174 13.06 25.93 21.07
CA LEU A 174 11.98 26.49 21.89
C LEU A 174 12.41 27.70 22.71
N GLU A 175 13.63 27.72 23.22
CA GLU A 175 14.19 28.84 23.99
C GLU A 175 14.85 29.93 23.12
N GLY A 176 14.79 29.80 21.79
CA GLY A 176 15.41 30.76 20.87
C GLY A 176 16.95 30.78 20.87
N ARG A 177 17.60 29.85 21.60
CA ARG A 177 19.08 29.78 21.70
C ARG A 177 19.73 29.19 20.46
N ALA A 178 19.06 28.25 19.81
CA ALA A 178 19.52 27.54 18.61
C ALA A 178 18.34 27.28 17.67
N PRO A 179 17.91 28.29 16.87
CA PRO A 179 16.78 28.14 15.97
C PRO A 179 17.08 27.09 14.90
N LEU A 180 16.16 26.13 14.74
CA LEU A 180 16.19 25.14 13.68
C LEU A 180 15.64 25.73 12.38
N LEU A 181 16.12 25.21 11.27
CA LEU A 181 15.53 25.50 9.96
C LEU A 181 14.43 24.47 9.64
N PRO A 182 13.28 24.89 9.10
CA PRO A 182 12.23 23.97 8.70
C PRO A 182 12.69 23.10 7.53
N THR A 183 12.27 21.86 7.52
CA THR A 183 12.47 20.93 6.39
C THR A 183 11.58 21.35 5.23
N ILE A 184 12.16 21.65 4.08
CA ILE A 184 11.48 22.05 2.85
C ILE A 184 11.60 20.94 1.82
N VAL A 185 10.50 20.57 1.18
CA VAL A 185 10.44 19.56 0.11
C VAL A 185 9.64 20.15 -1.05
N ASP A 186 10.22 20.10 -2.25
CA ASP A 186 9.45 20.33 -3.47
C ASP A 186 8.74 19.03 -3.87
N THR A 187 7.62 18.78 -3.21
CA THR A 187 6.81 17.57 -3.37
C THR A 187 6.44 17.30 -4.82
N ARG A 188 6.13 18.36 -5.60
CA ARG A 188 5.73 18.17 -7.01
C ARG A 188 6.91 17.82 -7.90
N ALA A 189 8.00 18.56 -7.79
CA ALA A 189 9.18 18.30 -8.61
C ALA A 189 9.74 16.89 -8.35
N GLU A 190 9.88 16.50 -7.08
CA GLU A 190 10.38 15.17 -6.71
C GLU A 190 9.43 14.05 -7.15
N PHE A 191 8.12 14.24 -6.98
CA PHE A 191 7.11 13.27 -7.36
C PHE A 191 7.14 12.98 -8.88
N TYR A 192 7.14 14.01 -9.72
CA TYR A 192 7.15 13.82 -11.18
C TYR A 192 8.48 13.29 -11.69
N ALA A 193 9.61 13.73 -11.14
CA ALA A 193 10.93 13.24 -11.53
C ALA A 193 11.11 11.72 -11.27
N ALA A 194 10.57 11.23 -10.16
CA ALA A 194 10.70 9.82 -9.77
C ALA A 194 9.75 8.87 -10.53
N GLN A 195 8.73 9.38 -11.24
CA GLN A 195 7.76 8.55 -11.98
C GLN A 195 8.31 7.88 -13.24
N GLU A 196 9.44 8.30 -13.76
CA GLU A 196 10.03 7.82 -15.01
C GLU A 196 11.14 6.78 -14.79
N THR A 197 11.53 6.53 -13.55
CA THR A 197 12.63 5.62 -13.23
C THR A 197 12.13 4.22 -12.87
N PHE A 198 12.43 3.24 -13.73
CA PHE A 198 12.10 1.83 -13.50
C PHE A 198 13.36 0.96 -13.60
N PRO A 199 13.52 -0.03 -12.70
CA PRO A 199 14.68 -0.92 -12.71
C PRO A 199 14.66 -1.95 -13.85
N TYR A 200 13.50 -2.17 -14.49
CA TYR A 200 13.30 -3.17 -15.54
C TYR A 200 12.51 -2.60 -16.72
N ASP A 201 12.80 -3.08 -17.94
CA ASP A 201 12.12 -2.67 -19.17
C ASP A 201 11.59 -3.89 -19.94
N PHE A 202 10.43 -3.74 -20.61
CA PHE A 202 9.83 -4.80 -21.43
C PHE A 202 10.64 -5.11 -22.70
N SER A 203 11.54 -4.25 -23.14
CA SER A 203 12.46 -4.52 -24.26
C SER A 203 13.38 -5.70 -23.99
N GLU A 204 13.67 -6.00 -22.72
CA GLU A 204 14.46 -7.16 -22.32
C GLU A 204 13.71 -8.50 -22.49
N VAL A 205 12.38 -8.47 -22.64
CA VAL A 205 11.55 -9.67 -22.86
C VAL A 205 11.59 -10.04 -24.33
N LYS A 206 12.24 -11.14 -24.67
CA LYS A 206 12.30 -11.68 -26.02
C LYS A 206 11.12 -12.62 -26.29
N GLY A 207 10.58 -12.59 -27.50
CA GLY A 207 9.43 -13.42 -27.86
C GLY A 207 8.14 -13.08 -27.08
N GLN A 208 7.27 -14.05 -26.86
CA GLN A 208 6.06 -13.99 -26.01
C GLN A 208 5.05 -12.88 -26.39
N PRO A 209 4.69 -12.68 -27.67
CA PRO A 209 3.85 -11.54 -28.08
C PRO A 209 2.46 -11.59 -27.43
N LEU A 210 1.85 -12.76 -27.27
CA LEU A 210 0.53 -12.91 -26.63
C LEU A 210 0.57 -12.56 -25.15
N VAL A 211 1.63 -12.95 -24.46
CA VAL A 211 1.80 -12.64 -23.02
C VAL A 211 2.03 -11.15 -22.82
N LYS A 212 2.87 -10.52 -23.66
CA LYS A 212 3.08 -9.06 -23.65
C LYS A 212 1.77 -8.29 -23.89
N ARG A 213 0.97 -8.73 -24.87
CA ARG A 213 -0.35 -8.15 -25.15
C ARG A 213 -1.28 -8.29 -23.96
N ALA A 214 -1.29 -9.45 -23.29
CA ALA A 214 -2.08 -9.65 -22.08
C ALA A 214 -1.65 -8.71 -20.92
N PHE A 215 -0.34 -8.47 -20.74
CA PHE A 215 0.15 -7.48 -19.78
C PHE A 215 -0.27 -6.05 -20.13
N GLU A 216 -0.23 -5.69 -21.41
CA GLU A 216 -0.71 -4.38 -21.90
C GLU A 216 -2.20 -4.20 -21.61
N VAL A 217 -3.04 -5.20 -21.93
CA VAL A 217 -4.48 -5.20 -21.66
C VAL A 217 -4.74 -5.13 -20.16
N ALA A 218 -4.03 -5.94 -19.37
CA ALA A 218 -4.14 -5.93 -17.91
C ALA A 218 -3.81 -4.54 -17.33
N ALA A 219 -2.72 -3.92 -17.77
CA ALA A 219 -2.30 -2.58 -17.36
C ALA A 219 -3.31 -1.50 -17.78
N ALA A 220 -3.82 -1.59 -19.01
CA ALA A 220 -4.77 -0.63 -19.55
C ALA A 220 -6.14 -0.69 -18.84
N GLY A 221 -6.66 -1.88 -18.55
CA GLY A 221 -7.97 -2.06 -17.91
C GLY A 221 -7.93 -2.21 -16.41
N GLY A 222 -6.77 -2.41 -15.79
CA GLY A 222 -6.64 -2.76 -14.37
C GLY A 222 -7.11 -4.19 -14.07
N HIS A 223 -6.96 -5.09 -15.05
CA HIS A 223 -7.45 -6.47 -14.99
C HIS A 223 -6.52 -7.38 -14.21
N ASN A 224 -7.08 -8.30 -13.44
CA ASN A 224 -6.34 -9.35 -12.77
C ASN A 224 -5.86 -10.39 -13.80
N LEU A 225 -4.61 -10.88 -13.63
CA LEU A 225 -3.93 -11.74 -14.59
C LEU A 225 -3.41 -13.01 -13.93
N LEU A 226 -3.67 -14.16 -14.55
CA LEU A 226 -3.08 -15.46 -14.20
C LEU A 226 -2.17 -15.93 -15.32
N LEU A 227 -0.92 -16.21 -14.97
CA LEU A 227 0.11 -16.79 -15.85
C LEU A 227 0.28 -18.26 -15.54
N VAL A 228 0.05 -19.12 -16.52
CA VAL A 228 0.24 -20.57 -16.38
C VAL A 228 1.32 -21.04 -17.35
N GLY A 229 2.33 -21.73 -16.88
CA GLY A 229 3.41 -22.21 -17.75
C GLY A 229 4.47 -22.98 -17.02
N SER A 230 5.30 -23.69 -17.77
CA SER A 230 6.38 -24.53 -17.26
C SER A 230 7.39 -23.75 -16.41
N PRO A 231 8.12 -24.40 -15.50
CA PRO A 231 9.23 -23.77 -14.79
C PRO A 231 10.23 -23.13 -15.75
N GLY A 232 10.71 -21.93 -15.42
CA GLY A 232 11.71 -21.22 -16.23
C GLY A 232 11.19 -20.49 -17.49
N CYS A 233 9.88 -20.50 -17.80
CA CYS A 233 9.33 -19.80 -18.97
C CYS A 233 9.22 -18.26 -18.80
N GLY A 234 9.70 -17.69 -17.69
CA GLY A 234 9.82 -16.24 -17.52
C GLY A 234 8.65 -15.53 -16.85
N LYS A 235 7.67 -16.24 -16.25
CA LYS A 235 6.48 -15.65 -15.59
C LYS A 235 6.83 -14.54 -14.59
N SER A 236 7.65 -14.84 -13.62
CA SER A 236 8.06 -13.89 -12.55
C SER A 236 8.91 -12.75 -13.10
N MET A 237 9.71 -12.99 -14.13
CA MET A 237 10.52 -11.99 -14.83
C MET A 237 9.62 -10.95 -15.51
N MET A 238 8.57 -11.39 -16.21
CA MET A 238 7.61 -10.49 -16.86
C MET A 238 6.75 -9.74 -15.85
N ALA A 239 6.29 -10.40 -14.78
CA ALA A 239 5.50 -9.76 -13.74
C ALA A 239 6.25 -8.59 -13.07
N LYS A 240 7.56 -8.70 -12.82
CA LYS A 240 8.40 -7.64 -12.24
C LYS A 240 8.53 -6.40 -13.15
N ARG A 241 8.25 -6.53 -14.45
CA ARG A 241 8.28 -5.42 -15.42
C ARG A 241 6.96 -4.67 -15.52
N LEU A 242 5.88 -5.24 -14.99
CA LEU A 242 4.56 -4.64 -15.07
C LEU A 242 4.48 -3.20 -14.55
N PRO A 243 5.13 -2.82 -13.43
CA PRO A 243 5.11 -1.43 -12.97
C PRO A 243 5.58 -0.41 -14.01
N SER A 244 6.50 -0.80 -14.92
CA SER A 244 7.05 0.11 -15.94
C SER A 244 6.05 0.49 -17.05
N ILE A 245 4.98 -0.29 -17.23
CA ILE A 245 3.93 -0.02 -18.22
C ILE A 245 2.61 0.45 -17.60
N LEU A 246 2.48 0.44 -16.27
CA LEU A 246 1.31 0.98 -15.59
C LEU A 246 1.20 2.49 -15.75
N PRO A 247 -0.03 3.04 -15.75
CA PRO A 247 -0.20 4.50 -15.73
C PRO A 247 0.43 5.10 -14.48
N PRO A 248 0.98 6.32 -14.56
CA PRO A 248 1.58 6.98 -13.40
C PRO A 248 0.54 7.16 -12.28
N LEU A 249 1.01 7.22 -11.02
CA LEU A 249 0.16 7.61 -9.91
C LEU A 249 -0.26 9.07 -10.06
N SER A 250 -1.49 9.38 -9.71
CA SER A 250 -1.88 10.76 -9.39
C SER A 250 -1.32 11.16 -8.01
N LEU A 251 -1.25 12.45 -7.74
CA LEU A 251 -0.79 12.92 -6.42
C LEU A 251 -1.70 12.43 -5.29
N ALA A 252 -3.01 12.31 -5.53
CA ALA A 252 -3.97 11.78 -4.56
C ALA A 252 -3.73 10.29 -4.28
N GLU A 253 -3.57 9.46 -5.33
CA GLU A 253 -3.22 8.03 -5.18
C GLU A 253 -1.88 7.85 -4.47
N SER A 254 -0.90 8.69 -4.77
CA SER A 254 0.42 8.68 -4.13
C SER A 254 0.31 8.97 -2.64
N LEU A 255 -0.44 10.00 -2.26
CA LEU A 255 -0.62 10.39 -0.86
C LEU A 255 -1.31 9.27 -0.07
N GLU A 256 -2.38 8.69 -0.60
CA GLU A 256 -3.10 7.57 0.03
C GLU A 256 -2.20 6.34 0.19
N THR A 257 -1.43 6.00 -0.85
CA THR A 257 -0.47 4.89 -0.82
C THR A 257 0.63 5.14 0.20
N THR A 258 1.17 6.37 0.24
CA THR A 258 2.22 6.75 1.19
C THR A 258 1.72 6.70 2.64
N GLN A 259 0.47 7.09 2.92
CA GLN A 259 -0.12 6.95 4.26
C GLN A 259 -0.12 5.50 4.75
N ILE A 260 -0.48 4.55 3.87
CA ILE A 260 -0.48 3.12 4.23
C ILE A 260 0.95 2.66 4.59
N HIS A 261 1.93 3.04 3.77
CA HIS A 261 3.33 2.66 4.00
C HIS A 261 3.94 3.37 5.22
N SER A 262 3.55 4.61 5.49
CA SER A 262 3.93 5.36 6.70
C SER A 262 3.49 4.64 7.98
N VAL A 263 2.21 4.29 8.06
CA VAL A 263 1.65 3.56 9.20
C VAL A 263 2.28 2.17 9.36
N ALA A 264 2.55 1.50 8.25
CA ALA A 264 3.24 0.21 8.26
C ALA A 264 4.74 0.30 8.62
N GLY A 265 5.33 1.50 8.65
CA GLY A 265 6.77 1.72 8.82
C GLY A 265 7.60 1.13 7.68
N LYS A 266 7.08 1.24 6.44
CA LYS A 266 7.68 0.71 5.21
C LYS A 266 8.18 1.79 4.25
N LEU A 267 8.16 3.06 4.65
CA LEU A 267 8.84 4.12 3.92
C LEU A 267 10.35 4.01 4.14
N GLY A 268 11.12 4.23 3.09
CA GLY A 268 12.58 4.31 3.16
C GLY A 268 13.04 5.58 3.89
N ARG A 269 14.28 5.57 4.38
CA ARG A 269 14.87 6.76 5.00
C ARG A 269 14.97 7.89 3.97
N GLY A 270 14.34 9.02 4.28
CA GLY A 270 14.34 10.19 3.41
C GLY A 270 13.36 10.15 2.25
N ASP A 271 12.51 9.12 2.15
CA ASP A 271 11.42 9.11 1.17
C ASP A 271 10.40 10.21 1.53
N THR A 272 9.84 10.83 0.49
CA THR A 272 8.77 11.83 0.61
C THR A 272 7.42 11.22 0.28
N LEU A 273 7.20 10.93 -1.00
CA LEU A 273 6.01 10.28 -1.51
C LEU A 273 6.37 9.03 -2.31
N ILE A 274 5.54 8.01 -2.23
CA ILE A 274 5.60 6.89 -3.16
C ILE A 274 5.17 7.40 -4.54
N SER A 275 6.10 7.50 -5.48
CA SER A 275 5.89 8.05 -6.82
C SER A 275 5.60 6.98 -7.87
N THR A 276 6.00 5.74 -7.64
CA THR A 276 5.75 4.60 -8.52
C THR A 276 4.74 3.64 -7.89
N ARG A 277 3.96 2.94 -8.72
CA ARG A 277 2.99 1.96 -8.23
C ARG A 277 3.69 0.81 -7.50
N PRO A 278 3.30 0.51 -6.24
CA PRO A 278 3.92 -0.55 -5.46
C PRO A 278 3.85 -1.91 -6.16
N PHE A 279 4.92 -2.69 -6.07
CA PHE A 279 4.95 -4.09 -6.49
C PHE A 279 5.26 -4.95 -5.26
N ARG A 280 4.26 -5.69 -4.79
CA ARG A 280 4.38 -6.57 -3.63
C ARG A 280 4.40 -8.02 -4.07
N SER A 281 5.38 -8.78 -3.60
CA SER A 281 5.57 -10.18 -3.96
C SER A 281 5.88 -11.00 -2.70
N PRO A 282 4.87 -11.28 -1.86
CA PRO A 282 5.06 -12.10 -0.69
C PRO A 282 5.36 -13.56 -1.09
N HIS A 283 6.13 -14.26 -0.26
CA HIS A 283 6.39 -15.68 -0.44
C HIS A 283 5.14 -16.52 -0.11
N HIS A 284 4.93 -17.67 -0.74
CA HIS A 284 3.75 -18.51 -0.53
C HIS A 284 3.58 -19.03 0.91
N THR A 285 4.64 -19.02 1.72
CA THR A 285 4.59 -19.38 3.16
C THR A 285 4.10 -18.24 4.06
N ILE A 286 3.68 -17.11 3.50
CA ILE A 286 3.15 -15.98 4.27
C ILE A 286 1.93 -16.40 5.10
N SER A 287 1.82 -15.90 6.34
CA SER A 287 0.62 -16.11 7.15
C SER A 287 -0.55 -15.26 6.66
N ASP A 288 -1.78 -15.72 6.92
CA ASP A 288 -3.01 -14.99 6.58
C ASP A 288 -2.99 -13.56 7.17
N VAL A 289 -2.51 -13.41 8.42
CA VAL A 289 -2.39 -12.10 9.09
C VAL A 289 -1.37 -11.19 8.40
N ALA A 290 -0.25 -11.73 7.94
CA ALA A 290 0.75 -10.91 7.23
C ALA A 290 0.27 -10.52 5.83
N LEU A 291 -0.54 -11.38 5.18
CA LEU A 291 -1.11 -11.09 3.87
C LEU A 291 -2.19 -9.98 3.97
N ILE A 292 -3.13 -10.15 4.88
CA ILE A 292 -4.34 -9.30 5.01
C ILE A 292 -4.10 -8.08 5.91
N GLY A 293 -3.31 -8.27 6.94
CA GLY A 293 -3.11 -7.30 8.00
C GLY A 293 -3.77 -7.73 9.31
N GLY A 294 -3.52 -6.96 10.35
CA GLY A 294 -4.02 -7.22 11.70
C GLY A 294 -2.89 -7.44 12.70
N GLY A 295 -3.04 -8.44 13.57
CA GLY A 295 -2.13 -8.66 14.70
C GLY A 295 -2.49 -7.83 15.91
N ALA A 296 -1.58 -7.77 16.89
CA ALA A 296 -1.79 -7.05 18.16
C ALA A 296 -1.86 -5.52 17.97
N HIS A 297 -1.17 -4.99 16.95
CA HIS A 297 -1.02 -3.55 16.67
C HIS A 297 -1.62 -3.13 15.33
N LEU A 298 -2.64 -3.82 14.83
CA LEU A 298 -3.39 -3.45 13.59
C LEU A 298 -2.52 -2.94 12.43
N GLN A 299 -1.55 -3.73 12.01
CA GLN A 299 -0.69 -3.33 10.90
C GLN A 299 -1.32 -3.67 9.55
N PRO A 300 -1.14 -2.79 8.52
CA PRO A 300 -1.48 -3.11 7.14
C PRO A 300 -0.73 -4.36 6.66
N GLY A 301 -1.44 -5.28 5.98
CA GLY A 301 -0.83 -6.44 5.34
C GLY A 301 -0.35 -6.16 3.92
N GLU A 302 0.23 -7.18 3.26
CA GLU A 302 0.74 -7.06 1.88
C GLU A 302 -0.35 -6.62 0.88
N VAL A 303 -1.61 -7.00 1.11
CA VAL A 303 -2.76 -6.58 0.31
C VAL A 303 -2.96 -5.05 0.36
N SER A 304 -2.87 -4.44 1.55
CA SER A 304 -2.95 -2.99 1.70
C SER A 304 -1.67 -2.30 1.22
N LEU A 305 -0.50 -2.90 1.42
CA LEU A 305 0.78 -2.37 0.91
C LEU A 305 0.86 -2.40 -0.63
N ALA A 306 0.06 -3.24 -1.29
CA ALA A 306 -0.09 -3.27 -2.74
C ALA A 306 -1.10 -2.24 -3.28
N HIS A 307 -1.71 -1.44 -2.42
CA HIS A 307 -2.73 -0.45 -2.82
C HIS A 307 -2.23 0.47 -3.93
N ASN A 308 -3.07 0.72 -4.93
CA ASN A 308 -2.75 1.44 -6.17
C ASN A 308 -1.60 0.83 -7.00
N GLY A 309 -1.25 -0.43 -6.75
CA GLY A 309 -0.15 -1.14 -7.39
C GLY A 309 -0.49 -2.56 -7.77
N VAL A 310 0.49 -3.45 -7.60
CA VAL A 310 0.44 -4.87 -8.01
C VAL A 310 0.72 -5.77 -6.81
N LEU A 311 -0.14 -6.76 -6.61
CA LEU A 311 0.11 -7.91 -5.76
C LEU A 311 0.47 -9.09 -6.65
N PHE A 312 1.73 -9.50 -6.62
CA PHE A 312 2.23 -10.65 -7.38
C PHE A 312 2.33 -11.88 -6.48
N LEU A 313 1.59 -12.93 -6.82
CA LEU A 313 1.60 -14.21 -6.11
C LEU A 313 2.21 -15.29 -7.02
N ASP A 314 3.48 -15.61 -6.78
CA ASP A 314 4.14 -16.71 -7.47
C ASP A 314 3.79 -18.04 -6.80
N GLU A 315 3.84 -19.15 -7.55
CA GLU A 315 3.44 -20.47 -7.06
C GLU A 315 2.03 -20.47 -6.43
N PHE A 316 1.09 -19.81 -7.10
CA PHE A 316 -0.24 -19.50 -6.59
C PHE A 316 -0.97 -20.67 -5.89
N PRO A 317 -0.97 -21.93 -6.38
CA PRO A 317 -1.60 -23.05 -5.69
C PRO A 317 -0.86 -23.53 -4.42
N GLU A 318 0.33 -23.02 -4.13
CA GLU A 318 1.11 -23.42 -2.93
C GLU A 318 0.80 -22.53 -1.71
N TYR A 319 0.07 -21.43 -1.89
CA TYR A 319 -0.45 -20.66 -0.77
C TYR A 319 -1.47 -21.47 0.03
N SER A 320 -1.58 -21.20 1.33
CA SER A 320 -2.62 -21.82 2.16
C SER A 320 -4.00 -21.52 1.59
N LYS A 321 -4.92 -22.48 1.67
CA LYS A 321 -6.30 -22.28 1.20
C LYS A 321 -6.96 -21.09 1.89
N ASN A 322 -6.71 -20.87 3.17
CA ASN A 322 -7.23 -19.75 3.92
C ASN A 322 -6.70 -18.42 3.37
N ALA A 323 -5.39 -18.30 3.13
CA ALA A 323 -4.78 -17.11 2.54
C ALA A 323 -5.43 -16.74 1.19
N LEU A 324 -5.64 -17.75 0.31
CA LEU A 324 -6.29 -17.52 -0.99
C LEU A 324 -7.76 -17.09 -0.84
N GLU A 325 -8.52 -17.71 0.04
CA GLU A 325 -9.93 -17.35 0.26
C GLU A 325 -10.10 -15.94 0.84
N THR A 326 -9.14 -15.48 1.67
CA THR A 326 -9.18 -14.13 2.23
C THR A 326 -8.99 -13.03 1.18
N LEU A 327 -8.41 -13.33 0.00
CA LEU A 327 -8.28 -12.39 -1.11
C LEU A 327 -9.60 -12.08 -1.82
N ARG A 328 -10.65 -12.88 -1.61
CA ARG A 328 -11.92 -12.70 -2.33
C ARG A 328 -12.58 -11.37 -2.04
N GLN A 329 -12.62 -10.95 -0.79
CA GLN A 329 -13.20 -9.68 -0.39
C GLN A 329 -12.39 -8.48 -0.93
N PRO A 330 -11.06 -8.39 -0.73
CA PRO A 330 -10.22 -7.33 -1.31
C PRO A 330 -10.36 -7.16 -2.82
N LEU A 331 -10.44 -8.25 -3.56
CA LEU A 331 -10.59 -8.23 -5.02
C LEU A 331 -11.95 -7.70 -5.50
N GLU A 332 -12.99 -7.79 -4.66
CA GLU A 332 -14.33 -7.32 -4.97
C GLU A 332 -14.57 -5.90 -4.44
N ASP A 333 -14.34 -5.71 -3.13
CA ASP A 333 -14.67 -4.47 -2.41
C ASP A 333 -13.56 -3.42 -2.46
N ARG A 334 -12.32 -3.79 -2.83
CA ARG A 334 -11.10 -2.94 -2.84
C ARG A 334 -10.81 -2.29 -1.50
N GLN A 335 -11.32 -2.88 -0.47
CA GLN A 335 -11.07 -2.53 0.92
C GLN A 335 -11.08 -3.78 1.76
N ILE A 336 -10.42 -3.73 2.89
CA ILE A 336 -10.40 -4.80 3.86
C ILE A 336 -10.79 -4.27 5.23
N SER A 337 -11.74 -4.95 5.87
CA SER A 337 -12.16 -4.63 7.22
C SER A 337 -11.53 -5.61 8.21
N ILE A 338 -10.71 -5.09 9.10
CA ILE A 338 -10.06 -5.85 10.16
C ILE A 338 -10.84 -5.58 11.45
N SER A 339 -11.66 -6.56 11.84
CA SER A 339 -12.44 -6.50 13.10
C SER A 339 -11.78 -7.34 14.17
N ARG A 340 -11.54 -6.75 15.32
CA ARG A 340 -11.06 -7.40 16.54
C ARG A 340 -11.90 -6.88 17.72
N ALA A 341 -11.87 -7.59 18.84
CA ALA A 341 -12.68 -7.25 20.01
C ALA A 341 -12.59 -5.76 20.46
N ARG A 342 -11.52 -5.06 20.09
CA ARG A 342 -11.26 -3.66 20.49
C ARG A 342 -11.12 -2.68 19.31
N TYR A 343 -11.14 -3.16 18.06
CA TYR A 343 -10.87 -2.35 16.87
C TYR A 343 -11.70 -2.81 15.69
N ASN A 344 -12.20 -1.85 14.95
CA ASN A 344 -12.75 -2.06 13.61
C ASN A 344 -12.14 -1.01 12.68
N VAL A 345 -11.23 -1.46 11.80
CA VAL A 345 -10.51 -0.58 10.88
C VAL A 345 -10.70 -1.09 9.47
N THR A 346 -11.07 -0.19 8.57
CA THR A 346 -11.13 -0.47 7.13
C THR A 346 -9.91 0.16 6.46
N LEU A 347 -9.16 -0.66 5.73
CA LEU A 347 -7.99 -0.24 4.97
C LEU A 347 -8.30 -0.35 3.48
N PRO A 348 -7.91 0.64 2.66
CA PRO A 348 -8.01 0.54 1.21
C PRO A 348 -7.00 -0.48 0.67
N CYS A 349 -7.39 -1.22 -0.36
CA CYS A 349 -6.58 -2.24 -1.00
C CYS A 349 -6.95 -2.44 -2.48
N SER A 350 -7.02 -1.34 -3.22
CA SER A 350 -7.23 -1.37 -4.68
C SER A 350 -5.92 -1.76 -5.37
N PHE A 351 -5.73 -3.03 -5.64
CA PHE A 351 -4.54 -3.56 -6.31
C PHE A 351 -4.92 -4.37 -7.54
N MET A 352 -3.98 -4.57 -8.44
CA MET A 352 -4.06 -5.54 -9.53
C MET A 352 -3.40 -6.84 -9.09
N LEU A 353 -4.17 -7.95 -9.10
CA LEU A 353 -3.63 -9.27 -8.82
C LEU A 353 -2.94 -9.81 -10.08
N VAL A 354 -1.66 -10.17 -9.93
CA VAL A 354 -0.95 -10.99 -10.91
C VAL A 354 -0.55 -12.28 -10.22
N ALA A 355 -1.09 -13.40 -10.68
CA ALA A 355 -0.75 -14.71 -10.15
C ALA A 355 0.06 -15.51 -11.18
N ALA A 356 1.00 -16.30 -10.72
CA ALA A 356 1.75 -17.21 -11.56
C ALA A 356 1.71 -18.63 -10.98
N MET A 357 1.55 -19.62 -11.86
CA MET A 357 1.54 -21.03 -11.45
C MET A 357 2.11 -21.93 -12.53
N ASN A 358 2.48 -23.14 -12.12
CA ASN A 358 2.77 -24.21 -13.05
C ASN A 358 1.46 -24.89 -13.49
N PRO A 359 1.42 -25.55 -14.66
CA PRO A 359 0.22 -26.20 -15.16
C PRO A 359 -0.15 -27.49 -14.39
N CYS A 360 0.81 -28.07 -13.65
CA CYS A 360 0.61 -29.26 -12.83
C CYS A 360 1.74 -29.37 -11.79
N PRO A 361 1.69 -30.34 -10.85
CA PRO A 361 2.75 -30.51 -9.85
C PRO A 361 4.15 -30.80 -10.40
N CYS A 362 4.28 -31.53 -11.52
CA CYS A 362 5.58 -31.70 -12.16
C CYS A 362 6.01 -30.51 -13.01
N GLY A 363 5.09 -29.61 -13.36
CA GLY A 363 5.35 -28.39 -14.12
C GLY A 363 5.24 -28.52 -15.65
N TYR A 364 5.01 -29.71 -16.19
CA TYR A 364 5.15 -29.96 -17.64
C TYR A 364 3.88 -30.46 -18.33
N TYR A 365 2.70 -30.24 -17.75
CA TYR A 365 1.44 -30.56 -18.43
C TYR A 365 1.29 -29.66 -19.65
N ASN A 366 1.03 -30.25 -20.82
CA ASN A 366 0.99 -29.58 -22.14
C ASN A 366 2.33 -28.93 -22.58
N ASP A 367 3.46 -29.26 -21.95
CA ASP A 367 4.76 -28.77 -22.40
C ASP A 367 5.18 -29.48 -23.70
N PRO A 368 5.57 -28.75 -24.77
CA PRO A 368 5.93 -29.36 -26.05
C PRO A 368 7.28 -30.11 -26.02
N HIS A 369 8.13 -29.85 -25.02
CA HIS A 369 9.50 -30.37 -24.96
C HIS A 369 9.70 -31.42 -23.85
N HIS A 370 8.84 -31.39 -22.83
CA HIS A 370 9.00 -32.30 -21.67
C HIS A 370 7.69 -33.04 -21.38
N PRO A 371 7.71 -34.36 -21.29
CA PRO A 371 6.51 -35.14 -20.96
C PRO A 371 6.07 -34.89 -19.51
N CYS A 372 4.77 -34.75 -19.31
CA CYS A 372 4.20 -34.68 -17.97
C CYS A 372 4.28 -36.04 -17.27
N THR A 373 4.77 -36.09 -16.02
CA THR A 373 4.91 -37.30 -15.21
C THR A 373 3.79 -37.43 -14.16
N CYS A 374 2.79 -36.58 -14.16
CA CYS A 374 1.68 -36.60 -13.22
C CYS A 374 0.75 -37.79 -13.48
N ARG A 375 0.27 -38.43 -12.39
CA ARG A 375 -0.73 -39.49 -12.46
C ARG A 375 -2.10 -38.93 -12.86
N PRO A 376 -3.00 -39.76 -13.45
CA PRO A 376 -4.37 -39.37 -13.74
C PRO A 376 -5.06 -38.75 -12.51
N GLY A 377 -5.77 -37.66 -12.69
CA GLY A 377 -6.44 -36.88 -11.63
C GLY A 377 -5.53 -36.03 -10.73
N GLN A 378 -4.21 -36.14 -10.86
CA GLN A 378 -3.29 -35.32 -10.05
C GLN A 378 -3.27 -33.85 -10.52
N VAL A 379 -3.38 -33.63 -11.83
CA VAL A 379 -3.49 -32.28 -12.42
C VAL A 379 -4.76 -31.59 -11.94
N GLN A 380 -5.92 -32.25 -12.02
CA GLN A 380 -7.20 -31.72 -11.54
C GLN A 380 -7.17 -31.39 -10.05
N ARG A 381 -6.58 -32.29 -9.23
CA ARG A 381 -6.43 -32.05 -7.79
C ARG A 381 -5.51 -30.86 -7.49
N TYR A 382 -4.50 -30.63 -8.30
CA TYR A 382 -3.64 -29.46 -8.18
C TYR A 382 -4.37 -28.19 -8.54
N MET A 383 -5.11 -28.17 -9.65
CA MET A 383 -5.92 -27.04 -10.07
C MET A 383 -7.03 -26.70 -9.06
N SER A 384 -7.64 -27.70 -8.44
CA SER A 384 -8.71 -27.52 -7.45
C SER A 384 -8.26 -26.90 -6.12
N ARG A 385 -6.95 -26.68 -5.91
CA ARG A 385 -6.45 -25.88 -4.79
C ARG A 385 -6.89 -24.42 -4.88
N ILE A 386 -7.08 -23.92 -6.12
CA ILE A 386 -7.63 -22.60 -6.38
C ILE A 386 -9.15 -22.77 -6.53
N SER A 387 -9.91 -22.08 -5.67
CA SER A 387 -11.37 -22.19 -5.74
C SER A 387 -11.93 -21.53 -7.01
N GLY A 388 -13.00 -22.08 -7.57
CA GLY A 388 -13.71 -21.50 -8.71
C GLY A 388 -14.09 -20.03 -8.49
N PRO A 389 -14.67 -19.65 -7.34
CA PRO A 389 -14.95 -18.26 -7.03
C PRO A 389 -13.76 -17.31 -7.04
N LEU A 390 -12.54 -17.79 -6.76
CA LEU A 390 -11.33 -16.99 -6.86
C LEU A 390 -10.85 -16.87 -8.31
N LEU A 391 -10.88 -17.96 -9.09
CA LEU A 391 -10.60 -17.94 -10.54
C LEU A 391 -11.58 -17.02 -11.29
N ASP A 392 -12.85 -17.02 -10.91
CA ASP A 392 -13.85 -16.11 -11.45
C ASP A 392 -13.49 -14.62 -11.28
N ARG A 393 -12.62 -14.25 -10.36
CA ARG A 393 -12.16 -12.89 -10.14
C ARG A 393 -10.90 -12.52 -10.91
N ILE A 394 -10.33 -13.46 -11.65
CA ILE A 394 -9.19 -13.25 -12.54
C ILE A 394 -9.74 -13.06 -13.95
N ASP A 395 -9.47 -11.90 -14.55
CA ASP A 395 -10.04 -11.51 -15.84
C ASP A 395 -9.32 -12.16 -17.01
N LEU A 396 -7.98 -12.24 -16.93
CA LEU A 396 -7.09 -12.72 -17.97
C LEU A 396 -6.35 -13.97 -17.50
N GLN A 397 -6.40 -15.03 -18.26
CA GLN A 397 -5.71 -16.29 -18.02
C GLN A 397 -4.85 -16.60 -19.24
N VAL A 398 -3.53 -16.64 -19.07
CA VAL A 398 -2.59 -16.72 -20.22
C VAL A 398 -1.61 -17.86 -20.01
N GLU A 399 -1.49 -18.68 -21.03
CA GLU A 399 -0.46 -19.73 -21.08
C GLU A 399 0.87 -19.13 -21.55
N VAL A 400 1.93 -19.37 -20.78
CA VAL A 400 3.28 -18.91 -21.06
C VAL A 400 4.10 -20.08 -21.55
N VAL A 401 4.35 -20.10 -22.86
CA VAL A 401 5.12 -21.17 -23.52
C VAL A 401 6.61 -20.89 -23.40
N PRO A 402 7.47 -21.89 -23.14
CA PRO A 402 8.92 -21.70 -23.16
C PRO A 402 9.44 -21.15 -24.50
N VAL A 403 10.32 -20.15 -24.44
CA VAL A 403 10.98 -19.60 -25.63
C VAL A 403 12.20 -20.45 -25.94
N SER A 404 12.38 -20.85 -27.19
CA SER A 404 13.53 -21.65 -27.59
C SER A 404 14.84 -20.85 -27.47
N VAL A 405 15.97 -21.55 -27.19
CA VAL A 405 17.30 -20.93 -27.10
C VAL A 405 17.65 -20.19 -28.40
N ARG A 406 17.19 -20.69 -29.55
CA ARG A 406 17.39 -20.04 -30.84
C ARG A 406 16.65 -18.70 -30.93
N GLU A 407 15.41 -18.64 -30.48
CA GLU A 407 14.63 -17.39 -30.41
C GLU A 407 15.25 -16.41 -29.40
N LEU A 408 15.72 -16.90 -28.23
CA LEU A 408 16.39 -16.05 -27.24
C LEU A 408 17.67 -15.41 -27.79
N SER A 409 18.42 -16.13 -28.65
CA SER A 409 19.68 -15.63 -29.21
C SER A 409 19.48 -14.72 -30.43
N SER A 410 18.47 -14.98 -31.26
CA SER A 410 18.27 -14.30 -32.56
C SER A 410 17.13 -13.26 -32.56
N ALA A 411 16.23 -13.28 -31.56
CA ALA A 411 15.14 -12.31 -31.52
C ALA A 411 15.66 -10.87 -31.31
N PRO A 412 15.14 -9.89 -32.04
CA PRO A 412 15.42 -8.49 -31.78
C PRO A 412 14.98 -8.10 -30.36
N ALA A 413 15.48 -6.98 -29.86
CA ALA A 413 14.99 -6.39 -28.62
C ALA A 413 13.47 -6.23 -28.69
N GLY A 414 12.79 -6.49 -27.58
CA GLY A 414 11.35 -6.30 -27.49
C GLY A 414 10.97 -4.82 -27.58
N GLU A 415 9.67 -4.55 -27.64
CA GLU A 415 9.15 -3.19 -27.55
C GLU A 415 9.45 -2.59 -26.17
N SER A 416 9.82 -1.31 -26.12
CA SER A 416 10.17 -0.63 -24.86
C SER A 416 8.94 -0.43 -23.97
N SER A 417 9.16 -0.46 -22.66
CA SER A 417 8.12 -0.12 -21.68
C SER A 417 7.50 1.25 -21.93
N ALA A 418 8.28 2.22 -22.37
CA ALA A 418 7.79 3.57 -22.68
C ALA A 418 6.73 3.56 -23.81
N ALA A 419 6.95 2.80 -24.88
CA ALA A 419 6.00 2.70 -25.99
C ALA A 419 4.69 2.01 -25.54
N ILE A 420 4.77 0.90 -24.82
CA ILE A 420 3.60 0.19 -24.27
C ILE A 420 2.85 1.13 -23.30
N ARG A 421 3.57 1.79 -22.39
CA ARG A 421 3.00 2.72 -21.41
C ARG A 421 2.25 3.88 -22.07
N ALA A 422 2.73 4.39 -23.19
CA ALA A 422 2.05 5.45 -23.92
C ALA A 422 0.65 5.02 -24.38
N ARG A 423 0.49 3.80 -24.93
CA ARG A 423 -0.81 3.24 -25.32
C ARG A 423 -1.71 2.98 -24.09
N VAL A 424 -1.14 2.41 -23.03
CA VAL A 424 -1.85 2.19 -21.77
C VAL A 424 -2.39 3.50 -21.19
N VAL A 425 -1.57 4.58 -21.17
CA VAL A 425 -1.99 5.90 -20.70
C VAL A 425 -3.09 6.50 -21.59
N ALA A 426 -2.99 6.32 -22.92
CA ALA A 426 -4.03 6.78 -23.83
C ALA A 426 -5.38 6.08 -23.56
N ALA A 427 -5.38 4.75 -23.41
CA ALA A 427 -6.57 3.99 -23.04
C ALA A 427 -7.14 4.43 -21.68
N ARG A 428 -6.29 4.66 -20.68
CA ARG A 428 -6.71 5.14 -19.34
C ARG A 428 -7.31 6.55 -19.37
N ARG A 429 -6.84 7.43 -20.25
CA ARG A 429 -7.46 8.75 -20.44
C ARG A 429 -8.89 8.64 -20.96
N ARG A 430 -9.17 7.70 -21.89
CA ARG A 430 -10.55 7.42 -22.35
C ARG A 430 -11.44 6.93 -21.21
N GLN A 431 -10.91 6.01 -20.39
CA GLN A 431 -11.61 5.50 -19.21
C GLN A 431 -11.88 6.60 -18.18
N ALA A 432 -10.89 7.47 -17.91
CA ALA A 432 -11.06 8.59 -17.00
C ALA A 432 -12.16 9.56 -17.47
N ALA A 433 -12.23 9.85 -18.77
CA ALA A 433 -13.31 10.65 -19.34
C ALA A 433 -14.67 9.94 -19.23
N ARG A 434 -14.72 8.62 -19.49
CA ARG A 434 -15.94 7.79 -19.38
C ARG A 434 -16.50 7.76 -17.97
N PHE A 435 -15.63 7.71 -16.96
CA PHE A 435 -16.00 7.55 -15.55
C PHE A 435 -15.96 8.85 -14.74
N ALA A 436 -15.90 10.00 -15.41
CA ALA A 436 -15.81 11.30 -14.73
C ALA A 436 -16.93 11.50 -13.67
N ASP A 437 -18.15 11.01 -13.98
CA ASP A 437 -19.30 11.11 -13.09
C ASP A 437 -19.59 9.81 -12.30
N CYS A 438 -18.62 8.89 -12.25
CA CYS A 438 -18.77 7.59 -11.58
C CYS A 438 -17.80 7.48 -10.38
N PRO A 439 -18.20 7.93 -9.18
CA PRO A 439 -17.33 7.89 -8.01
C PRO A 439 -16.79 6.48 -7.72
N GLY A 440 -15.47 6.37 -7.47
CA GLY A 440 -14.81 5.11 -7.11
C GLY A 440 -14.58 4.14 -8.28
N VAL A 441 -14.83 4.56 -9.54
CA VAL A 441 -14.52 3.78 -10.76
C VAL A 441 -13.44 4.51 -11.56
N HIS A 442 -12.28 3.91 -11.68
CA HIS A 442 -11.10 4.52 -12.33
C HIS A 442 -10.63 3.74 -13.57
N CYS A 443 -11.17 2.53 -13.80
CA CYS A 443 -10.81 1.68 -14.92
C CYS A 443 -11.89 0.64 -15.23
N ASN A 444 -11.81 0.02 -16.41
CA ASN A 444 -12.84 -0.91 -16.90
C ASN A 444 -13.04 -2.14 -16.01
N ALA A 445 -11.96 -2.69 -15.41
CA ALA A 445 -12.11 -3.81 -14.47
C ALA A 445 -12.99 -3.49 -13.26
N GLN A 446 -13.13 -2.21 -12.94
CA GLN A 446 -13.90 -1.73 -11.81
C GLN A 446 -15.37 -1.49 -12.10
N MET A 447 -15.84 -1.65 -13.34
CA MET A 447 -17.22 -1.49 -13.70
C MET A 447 -18.14 -2.48 -12.96
N SER A 448 -19.28 -2.01 -12.49
CA SER A 448 -20.41 -2.84 -12.05
C SER A 448 -21.29 -3.23 -13.25
N ALA A 449 -22.25 -4.14 -13.06
CA ALA A 449 -23.22 -4.50 -14.08
C ALA A 449 -23.99 -3.26 -14.64
N ARG A 450 -24.28 -2.27 -13.78
CA ARG A 450 -24.90 -0.99 -14.21
C ARG A 450 -23.98 -0.22 -15.18
N HIS A 451 -22.68 -0.16 -14.90
CA HIS A 451 -21.72 0.52 -15.76
C HIS A 451 -21.53 -0.22 -17.08
N ILE A 452 -21.50 -1.55 -17.06
CA ILE A 452 -21.43 -2.36 -18.28
C ILE A 452 -22.62 -2.04 -19.18
N LYS A 453 -23.84 -2.03 -18.65
CA LYS A 453 -25.05 -1.68 -19.41
C LYS A 453 -25.02 -0.27 -19.99
N ALA A 454 -24.40 0.68 -19.29
CA ALA A 454 -24.34 2.08 -19.72
C ALA A 454 -23.26 2.36 -20.79
N PHE A 455 -22.12 1.67 -20.71
CA PHE A 455 -20.92 2.05 -21.48
C PHE A 455 -20.45 1.00 -22.48
N VAL A 456 -20.96 -0.23 -22.43
CA VAL A 456 -20.58 -1.29 -23.37
C VAL A 456 -21.55 -1.33 -24.54
N HIS A 457 -21.02 -0.99 -25.72
CA HIS A 457 -21.79 -1.01 -26.96
C HIS A 457 -21.16 -2.01 -27.94
N LEU A 458 -21.91 -3.06 -28.27
CA LEU A 458 -21.52 -4.10 -29.20
C LEU A 458 -22.12 -3.81 -30.57
N ASP A 459 -21.38 -4.08 -31.63
CA ASP A 459 -21.98 -4.22 -32.97
C ASP A 459 -22.70 -5.58 -33.11
N GLU A 460 -23.50 -5.76 -34.15
CA GLU A 460 -24.25 -7.01 -34.38
C GLU A 460 -23.34 -8.24 -34.49
N SER A 461 -22.16 -8.06 -35.09
CA SER A 461 -21.20 -9.14 -35.28
C SER A 461 -20.50 -9.54 -33.95
N ALA A 462 -20.25 -8.57 -33.08
CA ALA A 462 -19.73 -8.80 -31.75
C ALA A 462 -20.76 -9.50 -30.85
N HIS A 463 -22.02 -9.07 -30.92
CA HIS A 463 -23.12 -9.71 -30.17
C HIS A 463 -23.29 -11.18 -30.55
N ALA A 464 -23.36 -11.48 -31.84
CA ALA A 464 -23.48 -12.85 -32.34
C ALA A 464 -22.24 -13.72 -31.95
N ALA A 465 -21.03 -13.16 -32.02
CA ALA A 465 -19.81 -13.86 -31.60
C ALA A 465 -19.80 -14.17 -30.10
N LEU A 466 -20.28 -13.25 -29.28
CA LEU A 466 -20.37 -13.42 -27.82
C LEU A 466 -21.39 -14.48 -27.45
N GLU A 467 -22.61 -14.48 -28.06
CA GLU A 467 -23.63 -15.48 -27.83
C GLU A 467 -23.13 -16.88 -28.21
N GLN A 468 -22.53 -17.01 -29.39
CA GLN A 468 -21.96 -18.29 -29.85
C GLN A 468 -20.87 -18.81 -28.89
N ALA A 469 -20.05 -17.92 -28.34
CA ALA A 469 -19.01 -18.30 -27.39
C ALA A 469 -19.59 -18.74 -26.04
N LEU A 470 -20.62 -18.07 -25.55
CA LEU A 470 -21.32 -18.43 -24.31
C LEU A 470 -21.90 -19.83 -24.40
N GLU A 471 -22.62 -20.13 -25.49
CA GLU A 471 -23.20 -21.45 -25.73
C GLU A 471 -22.14 -22.54 -25.87
N ARG A 472 -21.11 -22.28 -26.69
CA ARG A 472 -20.06 -23.29 -26.98
C ARG A 472 -19.16 -23.60 -25.80
N LEU A 473 -18.83 -22.60 -24.97
CA LEU A 473 -17.86 -22.72 -23.87
C LEU A 473 -18.54 -22.88 -22.51
N GLY A 474 -19.87 -22.78 -22.42
CA GLY A 474 -20.61 -22.89 -21.17
C GLY A 474 -20.22 -21.82 -20.15
N LEU A 475 -19.91 -20.60 -20.59
CA LEU A 475 -19.42 -19.55 -19.72
C LEU A 475 -20.48 -19.08 -18.72
N SER A 476 -20.06 -18.84 -17.48
CA SER A 476 -20.94 -18.29 -16.44
C SER A 476 -21.31 -16.82 -16.72
N ALA A 477 -22.38 -16.32 -16.07
CA ALA A 477 -22.76 -14.90 -16.14
C ALA A 477 -21.60 -13.96 -15.71
N ARG A 478 -20.78 -14.39 -14.76
CA ARG A 478 -19.59 -13.64 -14.34
C ARG A 478 -18.52 -13.60 -15.44
N ALA A 479 -18.30 -14.73 -16.12
CA ALA A 479 -17.36 -14.79 -17.24
C ALA A 479 -17.83 -13.87 -18.39
N TYR A 480 -19.14 -13.80 -18.65
CA TYR A 480 -19.74 -12.85 -19.60
C TYR A 480 -19.37 -11.40 -19.29
N GLU A 481 -19.59 -10.95 -18.04
CA GLU A 481 -19.23 -9.58 -17.64
C GLU A 481 -17.72 -9.31 -17.78
N ARG A 482 -16.86 -10.30 -17.49
CA ARG A 482 -15.41 -10.18 -17.64
C ARG A 482 -15.01 -10.02 -19.10
N VAL A 483 -15.57 -10.84 -19.99
CA VAL A 483 -15.32 -10.72 -21.44
C VAL A 483 -15.69 -9.31 -21.91
N LEU A 484 -16.82 -8.76 -21.50
CA LEU A 484 -17.25 -7.42 -21.88
C LEU A 484 -16.28 -6.32 -21.37
N LYS A 485 -15.82 -6.42 -20.12
CA LYS A 485 -14.86 -5.45 -19.54
C LYS A 485 -13.53 -5.49 -20.29
N VAL A 486 -13.04 -6.69 -20.60
CA VAL A 486 -11.78 -6.88 -21.35
C VAL A 486 -11.94 -6.38 -22.78
N SER A 487 -13.07 -6.68 -23.45
CA SER A 487 -13.34 -6.22 -24.80
C SER A 487 -13.41 -4.69 -24.92
N LEU A 488 -14.00 -4.02 -23.91
CA LEU A 488 -14.00 -2.56 -23.85
C LEU A 488 -12.58 -2.00 -23.66
N THR A 489 -11.74 -2.71 -22.91
CA THR A 489 -10.33 -2.30 -22.73
C THR A 489 -9.55 -2.43 -24.04
N LEU A 490 -9.81 -3.48 -24.82
CA LEU A 490 -9.22 -3.67 -26.16
C LEU A 490 -9.66 -2.56 -27.11
N ALA A 491 -10.95 -2.21 -27.12
CA ALA A 491 -11.46 -1.09 -27.90
C ALA A 491 -10.81 0.26 -27.49
N ASP A 492 -10.61 0.47 -26.16
CA ASP A 492 -9.90 1.66 -25.66
C ASP A 492 -8.44 1.73 -26.13
N LEU A 493 -7.74 0.58 -26.17
CA LEU A 493 -6.36 0.48 -26.69
C LEU A 493 -6.28 0.77 -28.20
N ASP A 494 -7.30 0.32 -28.95
CA ASP A 494 -7.40 0.58 -30.38
C ASP A 494 -7.96 1.98 -30.69
N GLY A 495 -8.38 2.74 -29.67
CA GLY A 495 -8.85 4.11 -29.81
C GLY A 495 -10.27 4.22 -30.39
N VAL A 496 -11.09 3.14 -30.35
CA VAL A 496 -12.46 3.09 -30.87
C VAL A 496 -13.48 3.02 -29.72
N ASP A 497 -14.70 3.46 -30.00
CA ASP A 497 -15.78 3.46 -28.99
C ASP A 497 -16.67 2.21 -29.04
N GLN A 498 -16.68 1.54 -30.19
CA GLN A 498 -17.52 0.38 -30.44
C GLN A 498 -16.71 -0.91 -30.36
N ILE A 499 -17.24 -1.90 -29.63
CA ILE A 499 -16.63 -3.21 -29.52
C ILE A 499 -16.96 -4.02 -30.76
N THR A 500 -15.95 -4.55 -31.44
CA THR A 500 -16.06 -5.37 -32.63
C THR A 500 -15.89 -6.85 -32.32
N ARG A 501 -16.19 -7.71 -33.29
CA ARG A 501 -15.98 -9.17 -33.21
C ARG A 501 -14.54 -9.54 -32.85
N THR A 502 -13.55 -8.79 -33.31
CA THR A 502 -12.14 -9.06 -33.01
C THR A 502 -11.82 -8.85 -31.54
N HIS A 503 -12.36 -7.79 -30.94
CA HIS A 503 -12.20 -7.53 -29.49
C HIS A 503 -12.82 -8.65 -28.64
N ILE A 504 -14.02 -9.14 -29.02
CA ILE A 504 -14.67 -10.27 -28.35
C ILE A 504 -13.82 -11.55 -28.48
N ALA A 505 -13.34 -11.86 -29.69
CA ALA A 505 -12.51 -13.05 -29.93
C ALA A 505 -11.21 -13.03 -29.13
N GLU A 506 -10.52 -11.86 -29.08
CA GLU A 506 -9.31 -11.68 -28.25
C GLU A 506 -9.64 -11.84 -26.75
N ALA A 507 -10.69 -11.20 -26.25
CA ALA A 507 -11.10 -11.29 -24.86
C ALA A 507 -11.45 -12.72 -24.41
N ILE A 508 -12.12 -13.50 -25.28
CA ILE A 508 -12.43 -14.91 -25.03
C ILE A 508 -11.15 -15.76 -24.99
N SER A 509 -10.16 -15.45 -25.82
CA SER A 509 -8.89 -16.19 -25.82
C SER A 509 -8.14 -16.14 -24.48
N TYR A 510 -8.42 -15.14 -23.65
CA TYR A 510 -7.88 -15.03 -22.30
C TYR A 510 -8.64 -15.82 -21.22
N ARG A 511 -9.61 -16.67 -21.60
CA ARG A 511 -10.45 -17.50 -20.69
C ARG A 511 -10.24 -19.00 -20.89
N ASN A 512 -9.03 -19.41 -21.25
CA ASN A 512 -8.75 -20.82 -21.61
C ASN A 512 -8.87 -21.81 -20.44
N LEU A 513 -8.69 -21.37 -19.19
CA LEU A 513 -8.80 -22.25 -18.01
C LEU A 513 -10.24 -22.45 -17.52
N ASP A 514 -11.22 -21.69 -18.06
CA ASP A 514 -12.63 -21.90 -17.76
C ASP A 514 -13.21 -23.17 -18.44
N ARG A 515 -12.43 -23.81 -19.30
CA ARG A 515 -12.86 -25.03 -19.97
C ARG A 515 -12.87 -26.20 -18.98
N ALA A 516 -13.99 -26.92 -18.94
CA ALA A 516 -14.17 -28.11 -18.12
C ALA A 516 -13.10 -29.21 -18.37
N SER A 517 -12.45 -29.16 -19.53
CA SER A 517 -11.47 -30.14 -20.01
C SER A 517 -10.02 -29.87 -19.58
N TRP A 518 -9.73 -28.85 -18.75
CA TRP A 518 -8.35 -28.64 -18.29
C TRP A 518 -7.95 -29.73 -17.31
N GLY A 519 -7.04 -30.61 -17.74
CA GLY A 519 -6.53 -31.73 -16.93
C GLY A 519 -7.27 -33.05 -17.12
N GLU A 520 -8.19 -33.16 -18.12
CA GLU A 520 -8.76 -34.44 -18.59
C GLU A 520 -7.80 -35.22 -19.49
#